data_d419b8c94c4e14791c75e564aa6a6922
#
_entry.id   d419b8c94c4e14791c75e564aa6a6922
#
_cell.length_a   1.000
_cell.length_b   1.000
_cell.length_c   1.000
_cell.angle_alpha   90.00
_cell.angle_beta   90.00
_cell.angle_gamma   90.00
#
_symmetry.space_group_name_H-M   'P 1'
#
loop_
_entity.id
_entity.type
_entity.pdbx_description
1 polymer ?
#
loop_
_entity_poly.entity_id
_entity_poly.type
_entity_poly.pdbx_seq_one_letter_code
_entity_poly.pdbx_strand_id
1 'polypeptide(L)'
;MFKNLRWTIVLLLFMVYMINYLDRVALSLTVPMIEKDLMLNAEQFGLIFGSFFFGYAIFNFIGGLATDKFGPTIVMGVAVGLWSLFCGLTAVATGFWSMLILRVLFGMAEGPICASANKAINGWFPKKQAATAMGFLSAGSPLGGAVAGPIIGYLALAFGWRPAFIIICSVGIVWMVAWFLIASDNPLKSRRVSQDERALIAKLKEEQTTPEDELAQAAHGLGYYLRQPIILVTAFAFFCYNYILFFFLSWFPAYLVQAHNLDIKSMSITTMIPWIVGFVGLALGGLISDKIFKITGKLLLSRKIVLVVSLLAAAVCVALAGSVKGTYPAVALMSVSIFFLYITGAIYWAIIQDVVHKSRVGGISGFIHLIGSLSGIVGPIVTGYIVHHTGKFDSAFVLAGAVAALGAVLVFFVIKSPKTQNKAVSV
;
A
#
# COMPACT_ATOMS: atom_id res chain seq x y z
N MET A 1 10.03 -30.79 -8.55
CA MET A 1 9.87 -30.61 -7.10
C MET A 1 10.66 -29.37 -6.71
N PHE A 2 10.02 -28.33 -6.16
CA PHE A 2 10.69 -27.07 -5.82
C PHE A 2 11.54 -27.29 -4.56
N LYS A 3 12.83 -27.00 -4.61
CA LYS A 3 13.73 -27.18 -3.43
C LYS A 3 13.38 -26.30 -2.23
N ASN A 4 12.68 -25.14 -2.46
CA ASN A 4 12.25 -24.20 -1.44
C ASN A 4 10.87 -23.62 -1.79
N LEU A 5 9.81 -24.43 -1.65
CA LEU A 5 8.46 -24.04 -2.05
C LEU A 5 7.95 -22.81 -1.29
N ARG A 6 8.35 -22.63 -0.01
CA ARG A 6 7.99 -21.44 0.79
C ARG A 6 8.45 -20.12 0.16
N TRP A 7 9.67 -20.09 -0.42
CA TRP A 7 10.16 -18.90 -1.11
C TRP A 7 9.51 -18.70 -2.48
N THR A 8 9.08 -19.80 -3.12
CA THR A 8 8.24 -19.72 -4.35
C THR A 8 6.88 -19.08 -4.04
N ILE A 9 6.27 -19.39 -2.89
CA ILE A 9 5.04 -18.72 -2.44
C ILE A 9 5.30 -17.22 -2.21
N VAL A 10 6.41 -16.85 -1.55
CA VAL A 10 6.78 -15.43 -1.37
C VAL A 10 6.97 -14.74 -2.72
N LEU A 11 7.63 -15.39 -3.68
CA LEU A 11 7.81 -14.83 -5.02
C LEU A 11 6.47 -14.63 -5.75
N LEU A 12 5.55 -15.58 -5.66
CA LEU A 12 4.20 -15.41 -6.20
C LEU A 12 3.46 -14.26 -5.52
N LEU A 13 3.56 -14.13 -4.20
CA LEU A 13 2.98 -13.01 -3.46
C LEU A 13 3.64 -11.67 -3.81
N PHE A 14 4.93 -11.63 -4.03
CA PHE A 14 5.63 -10.45 -4.56
C PHE A 14 5.12 -10.06 -5.95
N MET A 15 4.98 -11.04 -6.85
CA MET A 15 4.45 -10.80 -8.20
C MET A 15 3.00 -10.28 -8.17
N VAL A 16 2.15 -10.82 -7.30
CA VAL A 16 0.78 -10.33 -7.20
C VAL A 16 0.68 -8.90 -6.66
N TYR A 17 1.59 -8.50 -5.75
CA TYR A 17 1.69 -7.11 -5.32
C TYR A 17 2.19 -6.19 -6.44
N MET A 18 3.08 -6.68 -7.32
CA MET A 18 3.45 -5.93 -8.52
C MET A 18 2.28 -5.76 -9.47
N ILE A 19 1.53 -6.85 -9.77
CA ILE A 19 0.35 -6.82 -10.64
C ILE A 19 -0.71 -5.87 -10.05
N ASN A 20 -0.97 -5.96 -8.76
CA ASN A 20 -1.92 -5.11 -8.05
C ASN A 20 -1.65 -3.61 -8.26
N TYR A 21 -0.38 -3.18 -8.10
CA TYR A 21 -0.02 -1.78 -8.32
C TYR A 21 0.01 -1.39 -9.80
N LEU A 22 0.39 -2.31 -10.68
CA LEU A 22 0.31 -2.10 -12.12
C LEU A 22 -1.14 -1.83 -12.55
N ASP A 23 -2.09 -2.64 -12.08
CA ASP A 23 -3.52 -2.52 -12.38
C ASP A 23 -4.11 -1.20 -11.82
N ARG A 24 -3.70 -0.79 -10.62
CA ARG A 24 -4.12 0.48 -10.01
C ARG A 24 -3.64 1.69 -10.78
N VAL A 25 -2.37 1.69 -11.19
CA VAL A 25 -1.74 2.80 -11.91
C VAL A 25 -2.21 2.88 -13.37
N ALA A 26 -2.69 1.77 -13.95
CA ALA A 26 -3.13 1.72 -15.34
C ALA A 26 -4.17 2.79 -15.69
N LEU A 27 -5.14 3.03 -14.81
CA LEU A 27 -6.16 4.04 -15.07
C LEU A 27 -5.55 5.45 -15.10
N SER A 28 -4.71 5.81 -14.13
CA SER A 28 -4.12 7.15 -14.07
C SER A 28 -3.20 7.46 -15.25
N LEU A 29 -2.47 6.47 -15.75
CA LEU A 29 -1.63 6.60 -16.94
C LEU A 29 -2.43 6.76 -18.24
N THR A 30 -3.65 6.24 -18.27
CA THR A 30 -4.52 6.29 -19.46
C THR A 30 -5.56 7.41 -19.42
N VAL A 31 -5.61 8.20 -18.32
CA VAL A 31 -6.53 9.35 -18.18
C VAL A 31 -6.57 10.24 -19.43
N PRO A 32 -5.42 10.69 -20.01
CA PRO A 32 -5.47 11.61 -21.15
C PRO A 32 -6.13 11.01 -22.40
N MET A 33 -6.13 9.69 -22.54
CA MET A 33 -6.80 8.99 -23.65
C MET A 33 -8.29 8.80 -23.36
N ILE A 34 -8.62 8.37 -22.14
CA ILE A 34 -9.99 8.08 -21.70
C ILE A 34 -10.80 9.38 -21.62
N GLU A 35 -10.19 10.47 -21.13
CA GLU A 35 -10.79 11.81 -21.08
C GLU A 35 -11.33 12.24 -22.46
N LYS A 36 -10.52 12.09 -23.49
CA LYS A 36 -10.91 12.42 -24.87
C LYS A 36 -11.96 11.48 -25.45
N ASP A 37 -11.86 10.19 -25.14
CA ASP A 37 -12.71 9.17 -25.74
C ASP A 37 -14.09 9.10 -25.08
N LEU A 38 -14.17 9.25 -23.76
CA LEU A 38 -15.41 9.18 -22.98
C LEU A 38 -15.94 10.55 -22.57
N MET A 39 -15.28 11.66 -22.95
CA MET A 39 -15.65 13.05 -22.64
C MET A 39 -15.83 13.28 -21.13
N LEU A 40 -14.96 12.69 -20.33
CA LEU A 40 -14.98 12.81 -18.86
C LEU A 40 -14.17 14.01 -18.40
N ASN A 41 -14.64 14.70 -17.35
CA ASN A 41 -13.92 15.81 -16.73
C ASN A 41 -13.13 15.37 -15.48
N ALA A 42 -12.30 16.28 -14.93
CA ALA A 42 -11.45 16.00 -13.78
C ALA A 42 -12.25 15.62 -12.51
N GLU A 43 -13.42 16.23 -12.28
CA GLU A 43 -14.28 15.90 -11.15
C GLU A 43 -14.79 14.47 -11.23
N GLN A 44 -15.24 14.03 -12.43
CA GLN A 44 -15.66 12.68 -12.69
C GLN A 44 -14.53 11.67 -12.50
N PHE A 45 -13.29 11.97 -12.93
CA PHE A 45 -12.14 11.14 -12.66
C PHE A 45 -11.82 11.06 -11.16
N GLY A 46 -11.94 12.17 -10.42
CA GLY A 46 -11.80 12.15 -8.97
C GLY A 46 -12.75 11.18 -8.29
N LEU A 47 -14.04 11.18 -8.71
CA LEU A 47 -15.05 10.24 -8.22
C LEU A 47 -14.73 8.79 -8.62
N ILE A 48 -14.30 8.54 -9.86
CA ILE A 48 -13.91 7.21 -10.35
C ILE A 48 -12.71 6.67 -9.55
N PHE A 49 -11.70 7.46 -9.28
CA PHE A 49 -10.56 7.06 -8.46
C PHE A 49 -10.96 6.79 -7.00
N GLY A 50 -11.76 7.69 -6.41
CA GLY A 50 -12.24 7.53 -5.03
C GLY A 50 -13.16 6.34 -4.84
N SER A 51 -13.98 6.00 -5.83
CA SER A 51 -14.93 4.89 -5.78
C SER A 51 -14.27 3.52 -5.62
N PHE A 52 -13.04 3.35 -6.14
CA PHE A 52 -12.24 2.16 -5.90
C PHE A 52 -12.02 1.92 -4.40
N PHE A 53 -11.63 2.95 -3.66
CA PHE A 53 -11.33 2.82 -2.23
C PHE A 53 -12.56 2.58 -1.39
N PHE A 54 -13.74 3.00 -1.84
CA PHE A 54 -14.99 2.65 -1.20
C PHE A 54 -15.23 1.13 -1.20
N GLY A 55 -15.10 0.48 -2.36
CA GLY A 55 -15.19 -0.98 -2.47
C GLY A 55 -14.07 -1.69 -1.70
N TYR A 56 -12.84 -1.22 -1.84
CA TYR A 56 -11.65 -1.77 -1.20
C TYR A 56 -11.75 -1.77 0.34
N ALA A 57 -12.17 -0.66 0.95
CA ALA A 57 -12.27 -0.53 2.40
C ALA A 57 -13.25 -1.53 3.02
N ILE A 58 -14.44 -1.69 2.42
CA ILE A 58 -15.47 -2.63 2.88
C ILE A 58 -14.97 -4.07 2.74
N PHE A 59 -14.44 -4.42 1.57
CA PHE A 59 -14.05 -5.79 1.27
C PHE A 59 -12.69 -6.19 1.85
N ASN A 60 -11.90 -5.25 2.33
CA ASN A 60 -10.72 -5.57 3.14
C ASN A 60 -11.12 -6.31 4.43
N PHE A 61 -12.19 -5.86 5.10
CA PHE A 61 -12.72 -6.52 6.29
C PHE A 61 -13.43 -7.85 5.95
N ILE A 62 -14.35 -7.84 4.98
CA ILE A 62 -15.07 -9.05 4.54
C ILE A 62 -14.10 -10.10 4.03
N GLY A 63 -13.10 -9.69 3.26
CA GLY A 63 -12.05 -10.55 2.73
C GLY A 63 -11.18 -11.18 3.81
N GLY A 64 -10.93 -10.46 4.91
CA GLY A 64 -10.28 -11.02 6.10
C GLY A 64 -11.06 -12.19 6.69
N LEU A 65 -12.37 -12.00 6.92
CA LEU A 65 -13.27 -13.05 7.41
C LEU A 65 -13.36 -14.25 6.44
N ALA A 66 -13.45 -13.95 5.13
CA ALA A 66 -13.46 -15.00 4.10
C ALA A 66 -12.14 -15.80 4.11
N THR A 67 -11.01 -15.11 4.27
CA THR A 67 -9.68 -15.73 4.36
C THR A 67 -9.58 -16.65 5.59
N ASP A 68 -10.20 -16.28 6.70
CA ASP A 68 -10.24 -17.13 7.90
C ASP A 68 -11.10 -18.36 7.70
N LYS A 69 -12.19 -18.25 6.98
CA LYS A 69 -13.12 -19.37 6.75
C LYS A 69 -12.67 -20.30 5.64
N PHE A 70 -12.23 -19.77 4.49
CA PHE A 70 -11.98 -20.54 3.27
C PHE A 70 -10.49 -20.76 2.97
N GLY A 71 -9.60 -20.16 3.75
CA GLY A 71 -8.15 -20.23 3.55
C GLY A 71 -7.61 -19.21 2.55
N PRO A 72 -6.32 -18.84 2.69
CA PRO A 72 -5.69 -17.83 1.86
C PRO A 72 -5.52 -18.25 0.40
N THR A 73 -5.36 -19.53 0.09
CA THR A 73 -5.19 -20.01 -1.29
C THR A 73 -6.42 -19.73 -2.14
N ILE A 74 -7.61 -20.08 -1.65
CA ILE A 74 -8.87 -19.90 -2.38
C ILE A 74 -9.19 -18.41 -2.48
N VAL A 75 -9.16 -17.69 -1.35
CA VAL A 75 -9.57 -16.29 -1.32
C VAL A 75 -8.67 -15.41 -2.17
N MET A 76 -7.35 -15.60 -2.10
CA MET A 76 -6.39 -14.86 -2.93
C MET A 76 -6.60 -15.16 -4.42
N GLY A 77 -6.72 -16.43 -4.79
CA GLY A 77 -6.90 -16.81 -6.20
C GLY A 77 -8.19 -16.25 -6.79
N VAL A 78 -9.32 -16.35 -6.08
CA VAL A 78 -10.61 -15.79 -6.50
C VAL A 78 -10.54 -14.25 -6.57
N ALA A 79 -9.95 -13.60 -5.57
CA ALA A 79 -9.77 -12.16 -5.54
C ALA A 79 -8.99 -11.68 -6.77
N VAL A 80 -7.85 -12.30 -7.09
CA VAL A 80 -7.03 -11.96 -8.27
C VAL A 80 -7.83 -12.16 -9.56
N GLY A 81 -8.54 -13.28 -9.70
CA GLY A 81 -9.36 -13.55 -10.87
C GLY A 81 -10.45 -12.50 -11.09
N LEU A 82 -11.16 -12.12 -10.02
CA LEU A 82 -12.23 -11.12 -10.08
C LEU A 82 -11.66 -9.72 -10.36
N TRP A 83 -10.60 -9.28 -9.67
CA TRP A 83 -10.08 -7.94 -9.95
C TRP A 83 -9.48 -7.84 -11.34
N SER A 84 -8.79 -8.89 -11.83
CA SER A 84 -8.27 -8.93 -13.20
C SER A 84 -9.42 -8.85 -14.22
N LEU A 85 -10.53 -9.58 -13.97
CA LEU A 85 -11.72 -9.48 -14.78
C LEU A 85 -12.29 -8.05 -14.81
N PHE A 86 -12.46 -7.40 -13.66
CA PHE A 86 -12.99 -6.03 -13.61
C PHE A 86 -12.02 -5.01 -14.19
N CYS A 87 -10.69 -5.24 -14.06
CA CYS A 87 -9.67 -4.47 -14.75
C CYS A 87 -9.84 -4.58 -16.27
N GLY A 88 -9.96 -5.80 -16.81
CA GLY A 88 -10.18 -6.06 -18.25
C GLY A 88 -11.51 -5.48 -18.75
N LEU A 89 -12.59 -5.60 -17.97
CA LEU A 89 -13.90 -5.02 -18.30
C LEU A 89 -13.88 -3.48 -18.37
N THR A 90 -12.87 -2.82 -17.80
CA THR A 90 -12.67 -1.37 -18.02
C THR A 90 -12.58 -1.05 -19.53
N ALA A 91 -12.07 -1.96 -20.35
CA ALA A 91 -11.98 -1.80 -21.81
C ALA A 91 -13.34 -1.61 -22.52
N VAL A 92 -14.42 -2.10 -21.94
CA VAL A 92 -15.78 -1.97 -22.53
C VAL A 92 -16.58 -0.84 -21.90
N ALA A 93 -15.97 -0.01 -21.04
CA ALA A 93 -16.62 1.13 -20.43
C ALA A 93 -17.00 2.18 -21.50
N THR A 94 -18.23 2.71 -21.40
CA THR A 94 -18.82 3.64 -22.35
C THR A 94 -19.04 5.05 -21.80
N GLY A 95 -18.74 5.27 -20.51
CA GLY A 95 -18.89 6.57 -19.88
C GLY A 95 -18.70 6.52 -18.36
N PHE A 96 -19.07 7.61 -17.70
CA PHE A 96 -18.84 7.82 -16.27
C PHE A 96 -19.38 6.69 -15.38
N TRP A 97 -20.66 6.34 -15.52
CA TRP A 97 -21.29 5.35 -14.65
C TRP A 97 -20.71 3.94 -14.79
N SER A 98 -20.40 3.53 -16.03
CA SER A 98 -19.78 2.23 -16.26
C SER A 98 -18.38 2.16 -15.65
N MET A 99 -17.57 3.23 -15.78
CA MET A 99 -16.25 3.33 -15.16
C MET A 99 -16.33 3.32 -13.64
N LEU A 100 -17.26 4.07 -13.06
CA LEU A 100 -17.44 4.18 -11.61
C LEU A 100 -17.82 2.82 -11.01
N ILE A 101 -18.82 2.13 -11.59
CA ILE A 101 -19.26 0.81 -11.12
C ILE A 101 -18.12 -0.20 -11.21
N LEU A 102 -17.41 -0.25 -12.35
CA LEU A 102 -16.27 -1.14 -12.52
C LEU A 102 -15.16 -0.86 -11.51
N ARG A 103 -14.92 0.39 -11.14
CA ARG A 103 -13.94 0.76 -10.11
C ARG A 103 -14.34 0.34 -8.71
N VAL A 104 -15.62 0.45 -8.36
CA VAL A 104 -16.13 -0.10 -7.10
C VAL A 104 -15.93 -1.61 -7.04
N LEU A 105 -16.33 -2.33 -8.09
CA LEU A 105 -16.21 -3.80 -8.17
C LEU A 105 -14.73 -4.23 -8.15
N PHE A 106 -13.86 -3.50 -8.85
CA PHE A 106 -12.43 -3.72 -8.84
C PHE A 106 -11.85 -3.56 -7.42
N GLY A 107 -12.23 -2.49 -6.71
CA GLY A 107 -11.84 -2.28 -5.30
C GLY A 107 -12.35 -3.37 -4.36
N MET A 108 -13.61 -3.80 -4.53
CA MET A 108 -14.18 -4.91 -3.77
C MET A 108 -13.36 -6.20 -3.97
N ALA A 109 -12.98 -6.51 -5.20
CA ALA A 109 -12.22 -7.71 -5.52
C ALA A 109 -10.77 -7.66 -4.98
N GLU A 110 -10.13 -6.48 -4.94
CA GLU A 110 -8.78 -6.32 -4.37
C GLU A 110 -8.74 -6.33 -2.83
N GLY A 111 -9.85 -6.03 -2.16
CA GLY A 111 -9.89 -5.91 -0.69
C GLY A 111 -9.21 -7.05 0.08
N PRO A 112 -9.40 -8.32 -0.27
CA PRO A 112 -8.86 -9.46 0.46
C PRO A 112 -7.34 -9.63 0.42
N ILE A 113 -6.61 -8.91 -0.46
CA ILE A 113 -5.18 -9.17 -0.77
C ILE A 113 -4.28 -9.17 0.47
N CYS A 114 -4.39 -8.15 1.33
CA CYS A 114 -3.51 -8.00 2.49
C CYS A 114 -3.73 -9.09 3.53
N ALA A 115 -5.00 -9.41 3.82
CA ALA A 115 -5.36 -10.46 4.78
C ALA A 115 -4.91 -11.84 4.30
N SER A 116 -5.14 -12.15 3.01
CA SER A 116 -4.77 -13.43 2.41
C SER A 116 -3.25 -13.58 2.33
N ALA A 117 -2.50 -12.55 1.95
CA ALA A 117 -1.05 -12.58 1.90
C ALA A 117 -0.45 -12.80 3.31
N ASN A 118 -0.96 -12.08 4.30
CA ASN A 118 -0.51 -12.18 5.69
C ASN A 118 -0.76 -13.59 6.25
N LYS A 119 -1.95 -14.16 6.01
CA LYS A 119 -2.29 -15.51 6.46
C LYS A 119 -1.47 -16.58 5.73
N ALA A 120 -1.21 -16.41 4.43
CA ALA A 120 -0.34 -17.31 3.67
C ALA A 120 1.08 -17.31 4.25
N ILE A 121 1.68 -16.13 4.47
CA ILE A 121 3.02 -16.02 5.06
C ILE A 121 3.07 -16.68 6.44
N ASN A 122 2.11 -16.39 7.32
CA ASN A 122 2.05 -17.00 8.66
C ASN A 122 1.87 -18.53 8.62
N GLY A 123 1.22 -19.05 7.59
CA GLY A 123 1.11 -20.50 7.34
C GLY A 123 2.44 -21.16 6.97
N TRP A 124 3.28 -20.47 6.18
CA TRP A 124 4.50 -21.00 5.58
C TRP A 124 5.78 -20.66 6.33
N PHE A 125 5.80 -19.56 7.11
CA PHE A 125 6.99 -19.05 7.76
C PHE A 125 6.86 -19.00 9.28
N PRO A 126 7.94 -19.28 10.02
CA PRO A 126 8.00 -19.03 11.45
C PRO A 126 8.01 -17.51 11.73
N LYS A 127 7.52 -17.11 12.91
CA LYS A 127 7.40 -15.69 13.33
C LYS A 127 8.69 -14.89 13.08
N LYS A 128 9.87 -15.46 13.35
CA LYS A 128 11.19 -14.81 13.14
C LYS A 128 11.49 -14.48 11.68
N GLN A 129 10.97 -15.25 10.73
CA GLN A 129 11.21 -15.07 9.29
C GLN A 129 10.02 -14.44 8.56
N ALA A 130 8.83 -14.42 9.18
CA ALA A 130 7.62 -13.85 8.59
C ALA A 130 7.78 -12.36 8.24
N ALA A 131 8.45 -11.57 9.10
CA ALA A 131 8.72 -10.16 8.84
C ALA A 131 9.58 -9.94 7.58
N THR A 132 10.61 -10.77 7.39
CA THR A 132 11.46 -10.71 6.18
C THR A 132 10.66 -11.07 4.93
N ALA A 133 9.83 -12.13 5.00
CA ALA A 133 8.96 -12.53 3.89
C ALA A 133 7.93 -11.43 3.54
N MET A 134 7.32 -10.81 4.57
CA MET A 134 6.40 -9.67 4.40
C MET A 134 7.09 -8.44 3.79
N GLY A 135 8.31 -8.13 4.22
CA GLY A 135 9.11 -7.04 3.64
C GLY A 135 9.40 -7.28 2.16
N PHE A 136 9.77 -8.52 1.81
CA PHE A 136 10.04 -8.89 0.42
C PHE A 136 8.79 -8.74 -0.45
N LEU A 137 7.65 -9.32 -0.05
CA LEU A 137 6.43 -9.19 -0.85
C LEU A 137 5.96 -7.74 -0.97
N SER A 138 6.09 -6.93 0.10
CA SER A 138 5.68 -5.52 0.10
C SER A 138 6.48 -4.66 -0.87
N ALA A 139 7.73 -5.05 -1.16
CA ALA A 139 8.57 -4.40 -2.17
C ALA A 139 8.00 -4.53 -3.58
N GLY A 140 7.12 -5.50 -3.82
CA GLY A 140 6.39 -5.63 -5.08
C GLY A 140 5.53 -4.41 -5.42
N SER A 141 4.98 -3.71 -4.43
CA SER A 141 4.11 -2.55 -4.64
C SER A 141 4.81 -1.39 -5.36
N PRO A 142 5.90 -0.80 -4.83
CA PRO A 142 6.58 0.30 -5.52
C PRO A 142 7.25 -0.14 -6.82
N LEU A 143 7.72 -1.39 -6.91
CA LEU A 143 8.28 -1.91 -8.16
C LEU A 143 7.19 -2.11 -9.22
N GLY A 144 5.99 -2.58 -8.84
CA GLY A 144 4.83 -2.64 -9.73
C GLY A 144 4.46 -1.26 -10.27
N GLY A 145 4.40 -0.25 -9.40
CA GLY A 145 4.19 1.15 -9.80
C GLY A 145 5.28 1.66 -10.76
N ALA A 146 6.54 1.30 -10.52
CA ALA A 146 7.65 1.71 -11.37
C ALA A 146 7.55 1.12 -12.79
N VAL A 147 7.27 -0.17 -12.91
CA VAL A 147 7.17 -0.82 -14.23
C VAL A 147 5.85 -0.52 -14.94
N ALA A 148 4.82 -0.07 -14.21
CA ALA A 148 3.52 0.27 -14.78
C ALA A 148 3.62 1.34 -15.85
N GLY A 149 4.38 2.43 -15.60
CA GLY A 149 4.56 3.52 -16.56
C GLY A 149 5.01 3.02 -17.93
N PRO A 150 6.20 2.43 -18.07
CA PRO A 150 6.72 1.93 -19.34
C PRO A 150 5.81 0.88 -19.99
N ILE A 151 5.28 -0.08 -19.23
CA ILE A 151 4.44 -1.16 -19.76
C ILE A 151 3.11 -0.61 -20.30
N ILE A 152 2.37 0.12 -19.46
CA ILE A 152 1.05 0.66 -19.80
C ILE A 152 1.18 1.71 -20.89
N GLY A 153 2.18 2.62 -20.78
CA GLY A 153 2.42 3.64 -21.77
C GLY A 153 2.70 3.04 -23.16
N TYR A 154 3.55 2.02 -23.21
CA TYR A 154 3.80 1.31 -24.48
C TYR A 154 2.53 0.63 -25.04
N LEU A 155 1.81 -0.12 -24.20
CA LEU A 155 0.59 -0.81 -24.64
C LEU A 155 -0.49 0.18 -25.10
N ALA A 156 -0.68 1.26 -24.36
CA ALA A 156 -1.68 2.27 -24.69
C ALA A 156 -1.34 3.05 -25.98
N LEU A 157 -0.06 3.31 -26.24
CA LEU A 157 0.38 3.96 -27.48
C LEU A 157 0.32 3.03 -28.68
N ALA A 158 0.68 1.74 -28.51
CA ALA A 158 0.72 0.78 -29.60
C ALA A 158 -0.66 0.27 -30.00
N PHE A 159 -1.54 0.03 -29.04
CA PHE A 159 -2.83 -0.66 -29.24
C PHE A 159 -4.05 0.16 -28.80
N GLY A 160 -3.85 1.31 -28.13
CA GLY A 160 -4.91 2.06 -27.48
C GLY A 160 -5.17 1.60 -26.05
N TRP A 161 -5.90 2.45 -25.26
CA TRP A 161 -6.13 2.18 -23.86
C TRP A 161 -7.03 0.95 -23.59
N ARG A 162 -8.01 0.67 -24.44
CA ARG A 162 -8.90 -0.50 -24.28
C ARG A 162 -8.16 -1.84 -24.38
N PRO A 163 -7.41 -2.14 -25.45
CA PRO A 163 -6.62 -3.37 -25.52
C PRO A 163 -5.55 -3.46 -24.41
N ALA A 164 -4.98 -2.33 -23.97
CA ALA A 164 -4.04 -2.33 -22.86
C ALA A 164 -4.65 -2.94 -21.60
N PHE A 165 -5.87 -2.59 -21.21
CA PHE A 165 -6.57 -3.18 -20.06
C PHE A 165 -6.85 -4.68 -20.24
N ILE A 166 -7.15 -5.14 -21.44
CA ILE A 166 -7.36 -6.58 -21.73
C ILE A 166 -6.04 -7.34 -21.56
N ILE A 167 -4.93 -6.80 -22.05
CA ILE A 167 -3.61 -7.42 -21.93
C ILE A 167 -3.19 -7.53 -20.45
N ILE A 168 -3.39 -6.46 -19.67
CA ILE A 168 -3.04 -6.47 -18.24
C ILE A 168 -3.89 -7.49 -17.48
N CYS A 169 -5.19 -7.55 -17.76
CA CYS A 169 -6.10 -8.57 -17.23
C CYS A 169 -5.55 -9.99 -17.44
N SER A 170 -5.03 -10.28 -18.63
CA SER A 170 -4.49 -11.62 -18.94
C SER A 170 -3.31 -12.01 -18.06
N VAL A 171 -2.47 -11.05 -17.64
CA VAL A 171 -1.34 -11.28 -16.73
C VAL A 171 -1.84 -11.73 -15.35
N GLY A 172 -2.87 -11.08 -14.82
CA GLY A 172 -3.48 -11.49 -13.54
C GLY A 172 -4.16 -12.85 -13.61
N ILE A 173 -4.82 -13.17 -14.72
CA ILE A 173 -5.43 -14.51 -14.94
C ILE A 173 -4.35 -15.61 -15.01
N VAL A 174 -3.24 -15.37 -15.72
CA VAL A 174 -2.10 -16.31 -15.76
C VAL A 174 -1.52 -16.50 -14.35
N TRP A 175 -1.37 -15.43 -13.59
CA TRP A 175 -0.92 -15.53 -12.20
C TRP A 175 -1.91 -16.34 -11.33
N MET A 176 -3.21 -16.11 -11.45
CA MET A 176 -4.24 -16.86 -10.74
C MET A 176 -4.14 -18.36 -11.01
N VAL A 177 -3.96 -18.76 -12.26
CA VAL A 177 -3.78 -20.17 -12.62
C VAL A 177 -2.50 -20.73 -11.99
N ALA A 178 -1.37 -20.03 -12.08
CA ALA A 178 -0.12 -20.42 -11.44
C ALA A 178 -0.28 -20.55 -9.91
N TRP A 179 -1.00 -19.62 -9.29
CA TRP A 179 -1.29 -19.65 -7.86
C TRP A 179 -2.05 -20.91 -7.44
N PHE A 180 -3.16 -21.24 -8.09
CA PHE A 180 -3.93 -22.45 -7.79
C PHE A 180 -3.15 -23.74 -8.06
N LEU A 181 -2.25 -23.72 -9.05
CA LEU A 181 -1.39 -24.87 -9.33
C LEU A 181 -0.27 -25.05 -8.29
N ILE A 182 0.21 -24.01 -7.59
CA ILE A 182 1.41 -24.05 -6.75
C ILE A 182 1.07 -23.90 -5.27
N ALA A 183 0.18 -22.99 -4.92
CA ALA A 183 -0.11 -22.63 -3.53
C ALA A 183 -0.89 -23.72 -2.78
N SER A 184 -0.74 -23.70 -1.46
CA SER A 184 -1.46 -24.54 -0.52
C SER A 184 -1.55 -23.85 0.84
N ASP A 185 -2.68 -23.98 1.52
CA ASP A 185 -2.88 -23.39 2.86
C ASP A 185 -2.04 -24.05 3.94
N ASN A 186 -1.74 -25.33 3.79
CA ASN A 186 -0.97 -26.06 4.77
C ASN A 186 0.29 -26.70 4.15
N PRO A 187 1.48 -26.17 4.47
CA PRO A 187 2.74 -26.71 3.96
C PRO A 187 2.99 -28.17 4.38
N LEU A 188 2.54 -28.58 5.55
CA LEU A 188 2.75 -29.95 6.08
C LEU A 188 1.91 -31.00 5.34
N LYS A 189 0.76 -30.60 4.77
CA LYS A 189 -0.13 -31.48 4.00
C LYS A 189 0.13 -31.42 2.49
N SER A 190 0.93 -30.46 2.03
CA SER A 190 1.21 -30.29 0.61
C SER A 190 2.12 -31.39 0.07
N ARG A 191 1.69 -32.10 -0.97
CA ARG A 191 2.50 -33.12 -1.67
C ARG A 191 3.71 -32.55 -2.41
N ARG A 192 3.77 -31.22 -2.60
CA ARG A 192 4.81 -30.51 -3.36
C ARG A 192 6.00 -30.09 -2.49
N VAL A 193 5.83 -30.07 -1.17
CA VAL A 193 6.88 -29.72 -0.21
C VAL A 193 7.81 -30.92 -0.03
N SER A 194 9.12 -30.70 -0.11
CA SER A 194 10.13 -31.74 0.15
C SER A 194 10.06 -32.19 1.62
N GLN A 195 10.51 -33.41 1.90
CA GLN A 195 10.53 -33.92 3.28
C GLN A 195 11.41 -33.07 4.19
N ASP A 196 12.56 -32.61 3.69
CA ASP A 196 13.50 -31.76 4.42
C ASP A 196 12.88 -30.39 4.75
N GLU A 197 12.20 -29.76 3.78
CA GLU A 197 11.52 -28.48 4.00
C GLU A 197 10.33 -28.63 4.96
N ARG A 198 9.60 -29.74 4.88
CA ARG A 198 8.51 -30.06 5.82
C ARG A 198 9.02 -30.24 7.24
N ALA A 199 10.12 -31.01 7.43
CA ALA A 199 10.76 -31.19 8.73
C ALA A 199 11.29 -29.86 9.29
N LEU A 200 11.90 -29.03 8.44
CA LEU A 200 12.38 -27.70 8.81
C LEU A 200 11.23 -26.80 9.28
N ILE A 201 10.12 -26.75 8.53
CA ILE A 201 8.94 -25.93 8.90
C ILE A 201 8.34 -26.41 10.22
N ALA A 202 8.21 -27.73 10.41
CA ALA A 202 7.68 -28.31 11.64
C ALA A 202 8.56 -27.93 12.84
N LYS A 203 9.86 -28.18 12.77
CA LYS A 203 10.84 -27.83 13.80
C LYS A 203 10.80 -26.36 14.18
N LEU A 204 10.84 -25.46 13.19
CA LEU A 204 10.82 -24.02 13.42
C LEU A 204 9.49 -23.51 14.01
N LYS A 205 8.39 -24.22 13.81
CA LYS A 205 7.09 -23.91 14.45
C LYS A 205 7.01 -24.42 15.89
N GLU A 206 7.53 -25.60 16.17
CA GLU A 206 7.61 -26.14 17.54
C GLU A 206 8.46 -25.28 18.47
N GLU A 207 9.62 -24.79 17.98
CA GLU A 207 10.50 -23.90 18.76
C GLU A 207 9.84 -22.53 19.14
N GLN A 208 8.66 -22.23 18.64
CA GLN A 208 7.97 -20.94 18.85
C GLN A 208 6.71 -21.04 19.72
N THR A 209 6.29 -22.24 20.09
CA THR A 209 5.16 -22.43 20.99
C THR A 209 5.65 -22.24 22.41
N THR A 210 5.62 -21.00 22.92
CA THR A 210 5.94 -20.70 24.31
C THR A 210 4.65 -20.63 25.14
N PRO A 211 4.65 -21.07 26.42
CA PRO A 211 3.49 -20.99 27.32
C PRO A 211 2.96 -19.57 27.56
N GLU A 212 3.73 -18.55 27.22
CA GLU A 212 3.30 -17.13 27.32
C GLU A 212 2.11 -16.76 26.42
N ASP A 213 1.84 -17.52 25.36
CA ASP A 213 0.68 -17.29 24.50
C ASP A 213 -0.65 -17.67 25.20
N GLU A 214 -0.61 -18.48 26.28
CA GLU A 214 -1.78 -18.86 27.10
C GLU A 214 -2.14 -17.82 28.18
N LEU A 215 -1.19 -17.00 28.63
CA LEU A 215 -1.41 -15.93 29.61
C LEU A 215 -2.02 -14.65 28.98
N ALA A 216 -2.40 -14.68 27.72
CA ALA A 216 -2.96 -13.54 26.97
C ALA A 216 -4.36 -13.06 27.47
N GLN A 217 -4.93 -13.67 28.54
CA GLN A 217 -6.23 -13.27 29.10
C GLN A 217 -6.22 -11.92 29.81
N ALA A 218 -5.06 -11.34 30.11
CA ALA A 218 -4.93 -10.04 30.78
C ALA A 218 -4.86 -8.80 29.85
N ALA A 219 -5.06 -8.98 28.53
CA ALA A 219 -5.02 -7.85 27.63
C ALA A 219 -6.29 -6.99 27.71
N HIS A 220 -6.11 -5.67 27.76
CA HIS A 220 -7.23 -4.73 27.66
C HIS A 220 -8.09 -5.01 26.42
N GLY A 221 -9.39 -4.71 26.51
CA GLY A 221 -10.31 -4.84 25.37
C GLY A 221 -9.91 -3.93 24.19
N LEU A 222 -10.35 -4.26 22.97
CA LEU A 222 -10.08 -3.47 21.77
C LEU A 222 -10.45 -1.98 21.95
N GLY A 223 -11.59 -1.71 22.59
CA GLY A 223 -12.06 -0.35 22.87
C GLY A 223 -11.12 0.51 23.74
N TYR A 224 -10.31 -0.11 24.60
CA TYR A 224 -9.28 0.59 25.35
C TYR A 224 -8.19 1.17 24.42
N TYR A 225 -7.67 0.34 23.51
CA TYR A 225 -6.63 0.77 22.57
C TYR A 225 -7.16 1.81 21.57
N LEU A 226 -8.40 1.64 21.08
CA LEU A 226 -9.01 2.59 20.15
C LEU A 226 -9.20 3.99 20.73
N ARG A 227 -9.19 4.13 22.07
CA ARG A 227 -9.28 5.43 22.77
C ARG A 227 -7.90 6.02 23.11
N GLN A 228 -6.82 5.27 22.90
CA GLN A 228 -5.48 5.75 23.20
C GLN A 228 -5.04 6.84 22.21
N PRO A 229 -4.61 8.02 22.68
CA PRO A 229 -4.19 9.11 21.81
C PRO A 229 -3.09 8.72 20.82
N ILE A 230 -2.17 7.84 21.23
CA ILE A 230 -1.09 7.34 20.36
C ILE A 230 -1.63 6.54 19.18
N ILE A 231 -2.67 5.73 19.37
CA ILE A 231 -3.30 4.95 18.29
C ILE A 231 -4.07 5.87 17.34
N LEU A 232 -4.86 6.81 17.88
CA LEU A 232 -5.62 7.77 17.08
C LEU A 232 -4.71 8.65 16.22
N VAL A 233 -3.62 9.15 16.80
CA VAL A 233 -2.66 9.97 16.05
C VAL A 233 -1.87 9.15 15.04
N THR A 234 -1.56 7.90 15.34
CA THR A 234 -0.91 7.00 14.37
C THR A 234 -1.84 6.70 13.20
N ALA A 235 -3.14 6.48 13.46
CA ALA A 235 -4.15 6.29 12.42
C ALA A 235 -4.29 7.54 11.52
N PHE A 236 -4.32 8.72 12.13
CA PHE A 236 -4.39 9.98 11.38
C PHE A 236 -3.11 10.25 10.59
N ALA A 237 -1.93 9.99 11.16
CA ALA A 237 -0.67 10.11 10.44
C ALA A 237 -0.60 9.13 9.24
N PHE A 238 -1.16 7.92 9.39
CA PHE A 238 -1.28 6.96 8.29
C PHE A 238 -2.29 7.42 7.23
N PHE A 239 -3.37 8.10 7.63
CA PHE A 239 -4.27 8.79 6.68
C PHE A 239 -3.49 9.85 5.88
N CYS A 240 -2.70 10.69 6.55
CA CYS A 240 -1.90 11.73 5.90
C CYS A 240 -0.84 11.16 4.94
N TYR A 241 -0.19 10.06 5.34
CA TYR A 241 0.70 9.29 4.48
C TYR A 241 -0.01 8.83 3.20
N ASN A 242 -1.16 8.17 3.37
CA ASN A 242 -1.92 7.65 2.25
C ASN A 242 -2.52 8.77 1.38
N TYR A 243 -2.82 9.95 1.94
CA TYR A 243 -3.33 11.09 1.18
C TYR A 243 -2.34 11.51 0.08
N ILE A 244 -1.06 11.68 0.42
CA ILE A 244 -0.01 11.99 -0.57
C ILE A 244 0.16 10.82 -1.54
N LEU A 245 0.19 9.58 -1.04
CA LEU A 245 0.41 8.40 -1.88
C LEU A 245 -0.70 8.24 -2.92
N PHE A 246 -1.97 8.38 -2.52
CA PHE A 246 -3.10 8.22 -3.43
C PHE A 246 -3.31 9.43 -4.34
N PHE A 247 -2.95 10.64 -3.89
CA PHE A 247 -2.83 11.80 -4.76
C PHE A 247 -1.79 11.55 -5.86
N PHE A 248 -0.59 11.10 -5.51
CA PHE A 248 0.46 10.75 -6.45
C PHE A 248 0.01 9.65 -7.43
N LEU A 249 -0.53 8.57 -6.91
CA LEU A 249 -0.98 7.43 -7.69
C LEU A 249 -2.06 7.81 -8.71
N SER A 250 -3.01 8.66 -8.32
CA SER A 250 -4.16 9.00 -9.15
C SER A 250 -3.89 10.15 -10.13
N TRP A 251 -3.20 11.20 -9.68
CA TRP A 251 -3.18 12.47 -10.40
C TRP A 251 -1.83 12.88 -10.95
N PHE A 252 -0.72 12.31 -10.48
CA PHE A 252 0.61 12.73 -10.93
C PHE A 252 0.84 12.52 -12.44
N PRO A 253 0.39 11.41 -13.08
CA PRO A 253 0.49 11.28 -14.53
C PRO A 253 -0.30 12.39 -15.27
N ALA A 254 -1.54 12.66 -14.86
CA ALA A 254 -2.36 13.71 -15.45
C ALA A 254 -1.72 15.12 -15.27
N TYR A 255 -1.15 15.38 -14.09
CA TYR A 255 -0.40 16.60 -13.82
C TYR A 255 0.77 16.79 -14.79
N LEU A 256 1.55 15.74 -15.06
CA LEU A 256 2.68 15.81 -15.99
C LEU A 256 2.21 16.14 -17.44
N VAL A 257 1.07 15.62 -17.86
CA VAL A 257 0.52 15.91 -19.18
C VAL A 257 -0.11 17.30 -19.23
N GLN A 258 -0.97 17.65 -18.27
CA GLN A 258 -1.77 18.88 -18.33
C GLN A 258 -0.99 20.13 -17.92
N ALA A 259 -0.13 20.03 -16.89
CA ALA A 259 0.62 21.19 -16.39
C ALA A 259 2.00 21.36 -17.05
N HIS A 260 2.63 20.26 -17.49
CA HIS A 260 3.97 20.28 -18.07
C HIS A 260 4.00 19.90 -19.56
N ASN A 261 2.84 19.65 -20.19
CA ASN A 261 2.70 19.33 -21.62
C ASN A 261 3.56 18.13 -22.07
N LEU A 262 3.79 17.14 -21.18
CA LEU A 262 4.48 15.93 -21.58
C LEU A 262 3.59 15.09 -22.49
N ASP A 263 4.20 14.49 -23.51
CA ASP A 263 3.55 13.44 -24.27
C ASP A 263 3.40 12.14 -23.42
N ILE A 264 2.55 11.24 -23.86
CA ILE A 264 2.24 10.02 -23.10
C ILE A 264 3.48 9.16 -22.88
N LYS A 265 4.41 9.09 -23.84
CA LYS A 265 5.66 8.33 -23.71
C LYS A 265 6.55 8.92 -22.62
N SER A 266 6.81 10.21 -22.67
CA SER A 266 7.63 10.91 -21.68
C SER A 266 7.00 10.90 -20.29
N MET A 267 5.69 11.11 -20.19
CA MET A 267 4.94 11.00 -18.94
C MET A 267 5.08 9.60 -18.32
N SER A 268 4.90 8.55 -19.12
CA SER A 268 4.96 7.17 -18.66
C SER A 268 6.34 6.77 -18.11
N ILE A 269 7.43 7.21 -18.77
CA ILE A 269 8.79 6.98 -18.30
C ILE A 269 9.09 7.82 -17.06
N THR A 270 8.68 9.09 -17.06
CA THR A 270 8.94 10.04 -15.96
C THR A 270 8.24 9.61 -14.67
N THR A 271 7.03 9.08 -14.78
CA THR A 271 6.26 8.59 -13.61
C THR A 271 6.95 7.42 -12.89
N MET A 272 7.84 6.67 -13.55
CA MET A 272 8.61 5.58 -12.95
C MET A 272 9.58 6.09 -11.86
N ILE A 273 10.15 7.29 -12.03
CA ILE A 273 11.23 7.81 -11.18
C ILE A 273 10.84 7.89 -9.69
N PRO A 274 9.72 8.53 -9.30
CA PRO A 274 9.32 8.59 -7.90
C PRO A 274 9.08 7.20 -7.28
N TRP A 275 8.59 6.23 -8.05
CA TRP A 275 8.37 4.87 -7.57
C TRP A 275 9.69 4.15 -7.24
N ILE A 276 10.71 4.27 -8.10
CA ILE A 276 12.05 3.69 -7.84
C ILE A 276 12.65 4.33 -6.59
N VAL A 277 12.57 5.65 -6.49
CA VAL A 277 13.10 6.37 -5.32
C VAL A 277 12.33 6.00 -4.04
N GLY A 278 11.01 5.79 -4.15
CA GLY A 278 10.17 5.28 -3.04
C GLY A 278 10.56 3.86 -2.61
N PHE A 279 10.87 2.98 -3.55
CA PHE A 279 11.37 1.64 -3.23
C PHE A 279 12.64 1.69 -2.36
N VAL A 280 13.58 2.57 -2.69
CA VAL A 280 14.79 2.80 -1.88
C VAL A 280 14.42 3.32 -0.48
N GLY A 281 13.46 4.27 -0.40
CA GLY A 281 12.94 4.79 0.87
C GLY A 281 12.35 3.69 1.77
N LEU A 282 11.57 2.78 1.18
CA LEU A 282 10.98 1.64 1.89
C LEU A 282 12.05 0.74 2.52
N ALA A 283 13.12 0.44 1.78
CA ALA A 283 14.23 -0.38 2.26
C ALA A 283 15.01 0.29 3.41
N LEU A 284 15.13 1.61 3.39
CA LEU A 284 15.90 2.37 4.38
C LEU A 284 15.12 2.69 5.67
N GLY A 285 13.79 2.74 5.62
CA GLY A 285 12.97 3.23 6.73
C GLY A 285 13.19 2.50 8.05
N GLY A 286 13.17 1.18 8.03
CA GLY A 286 13.46 0.35 9.21
C GLY A 286 14.88 0.55 9.73
N LEU A 287 15.88 0.55 8.83
CA LEU A 287 17.30 0.71 9.18
C LEU A 287 17.59 2.04 9.85
N ILE A 288 16.98 3.14 9.34
CA ILE A 288 17.12 4.49 9.91
C ILE A 288 16.53 4.51 11.32
N SER A 289 15.33 3.96 11.50
CA SER A 289 14.67 3.93 12.80
C SER A 289 15.45 3.11 13.83
N ASP A 290 15.99 1.97 13.44
CA ASP A 290 16.80 1.13 14.33
C ASP A 290 18.15 1.78 14.68
N LYS A 291 18.77 2.50 13.74
CA LYS A 291 19.98 3.29 14.01
C LYS A 291 19.72 4.40 15.03
N ILE A 292 18.61 5.14 14.87
CA ILE A 292 18.21 6.18 15.83
C ILE A 292 17.93 5.56 17.20
N PHE A 293 17.28 4.39 17.24
CA PHE A 293 17.05 3.67 18.50
C PHE A 293 18.37 3.28 19.19
N LYS A 294 19.34 2.76 18.47
CA LYS A 294 20.69 2.43 19.02
C LYS A 294 21.38 3.65 19.63
N ILE A 295 21.19 4.85 19.05
CA ILE A 295 21.80 6.09 19.55
C ILE A 295 21.03 6.65 20.76
N THR A 296 19.69 6.63 20.73
CA THR A 296 18.85 7.30 21.73
C THR A 296 18.46 6.40 22.90
N GLY A 297 18.50 5.07 22.73
CA GLY A 297 18.00 4.09 23.72
C GLY A 297 16.49 4.12 23.93
N LYS A 298 15.74 4.95 23.18
CA LYS A 298 14.30 5.20 23.39
C LYS A 298 13.50 4.83 22.15
N LEU A 299 12.81 3.68 22.21
CA LEU A 299 12.11 3.08 21.07
C LEU A 299 11.06 4.00 20.46
N LEU A 300 10.09 4.48 21.23
CA LEU A 300 9.04 5.38 20.74
C LEU A 300 9.58 6.74 20.27
N LEU A 301 10.68 7.22 20.83
CA LEU A 301 11.33 8.44 20.36
C LEU A 301 11.92 8.24 18.96
N SER A 302 12.56 7.12 18.70
CA SER A 302 13.12 6.81 17.36
C SER A 302 12.01 6.75 16.31
N ARG A 303 10.90 6.08 16.60
CA ARG A 303 9.72 6.03 15.73
C ARG A 303 9.15 7.42 15.43
N LYS A 304 8.98 8.22 16.52
CA LYS A 304 8.50 9.61 16.43
C LYS A 304 9.38 10.49 15.54
N ILE A 305 10.70 10.46 15.75
CA ILE A 305 11.65 11.26 14.96
C ILE A 305 11.51 10.92 13.48
N VAL A 306 11.50 9.63 13.12
CA VAL A 306 11.36 9.21 11.72
C VAL A 306 10.04 9.70 11.13
N LEU A 307 8.92 9.52 11.84
CA LEU A 307 7.61 9.96 11.33
C LEU A 307 7.56 11.47 11.13
N VAL A 308 7.96 12.26 12.13
CA VAL A 308 7.85 13.73 12.08
C VAL A 308 8.74 14.31 10.99
N VAL A 309 10.03 13.93 10.99
CA VAL A 309 10.99 14.47 10.01
C VAL A 309 10.60 14.07 8.58
N SER A 310 10.25 12.81 8.37
CA SER A 310 9.93 12.33 7.03
C SER A 310 8.58 12.88 6.53
N LEU A 311 7.54 12.96 7.35
CA LEU A 311 6.27 13.56 6.95
C LEU A 311 6.41 15.06 6.66
N LEU A 312 7.20 15.80 7.45
CA LEU A 312 7.45 17.23 7.17
C LEU A 312 8.25 17.41 5.87
N ALA A 313 9.28 16.61 5.66
CA ALA A 313 10.05 16.66 4.41
C ALA A 313 9.15 16.33 3.20
N ALA A 314 8.33 15.29 3.30
CA ALA A 314 7.37 14.95 2.25
C ALA A 314 6.35 16.07 2.02
N ALA A 315 5.84 16.69 3.09
CA ALA A 315 4.88 17.79 3.05
C ALA A 315 5.43 19.02 2.30
N VAL A 316 6.64 19.42 2.65
CA VAL A 316 7.31 20.57 2.00
C VAL A 316 7.56 20.28 0.53
N CYS A 317 8.13 19.11 0.22
CA CYS A 317 8.45 18.75 -1.15
C CYS A 317 7.20 18.63 -2.03
N VAL A 318 6.11 17.99 -1.54
CA VAL A 318 4.87 17.91 -2.33
C VAL A 318 4.23 19.28 -2.52
N ALA A 319 4.18 20.12 -1.49
CA ALA A 319 3.61 21.47 -1.62
C ALA A 319 4.35 22.33 -2.64
N LEU A 320 5.68 22.25 -2.68
CA LEU A 320 6.51 22.98 -3.63
C LEU A 320 6.42 22.40 -5.04
N ALA A 321 6.18 21.10 -5.20
CA ALA A 321 6.15 20.44 -6.51
C ALA A 321 5.07 21.02 -7.45
N GLY A 322 3.95 21.52 -6.90
CA GLY A 322 2.89 22.15 -7.67
C GLY A 322 3.23 23.55 -8.21
N SER A 323 4.13 24.28 -7.55
CA SER A 323 4.43 25.68 -7.85
C SER A 323 5.68 25.90 -8.71
N VAL A 324 6.53 24.87 -8.88
CA VAL A 324 7.76 25.00 -9.64
C VAL A 324 7.53 25.00 -11.15
N LYS A 325 8.27 25.85 -11.85
CA LYS A 325 8.26 25.89 -13.31
C LYS A 325 9.24 24.85 -13.86
N GLY A 326 8.74 23.95 -14.69
CA GLY A 326 9.54 22.93 -15.37
C GLY A 326 9.37 21.52 -14.81
N THR A 327 9.44 20.55 -15.69
CA THR A 327 9.20 19.14 -15.40
C THR A 327 10.23 18.54 -14.42
N TYR A 328 11.52 18.81 -14.66
CA TYR A 328 12.60 18.21 -13.85
C TYR A 328 12.52 18.56 -12.36
N PRO A 329 12.38 19.85 -11.95
CA PRO A 329 12.23 20.16 -10.53
C PRO A 329 10.94 19.61 -9.91
N ALA A 330 9.83 19.58 -10.66
CA ALA A 330 8.58 18.99 -10.18
C ALA A 330 8.72 17.50 -9.89
N VAL A 331 9.32 16.75 -10.82
CA VAL A 331 9.59 15.31 -10.67
C VAL A 331 10.59 15.04 -9.55
N ALA A 332 11.64 15.85 -9.42
CA ALA A 332 12.62 15.72 -8.35
C ALA A 332 11.98 15.93 -6.98
N LEU A 333 11.21 17.00 -6.79
CA LEU A 333 10.49 17.28 -5.53
C LEU A 333 9.50 16.18 -5.21
N MET A 334 8.74 15.69 -6.20
CA MET A 334 7.81 14.59 -6.01
C MET A 334 8.54 13.30 -5.65
N SER A 335 9.68 13.02 -6.28
CA SER A 335 10.51 11.84 -5.95
C SER A 335 11.04 11.89 -4.52
N VAL A 336 11.52 13.06 -4.08
CA VAL A 336 11.97 13.27 -2.70
C VAL A 336 10.79 13.14 -1.71
N SER A 337 9.62 13.68 -2.06
CA SER A 337 8.41 13.52 -1.25
C SER A 337 8.05 12.03 -1.08
N ILE A 338 8.00 11.27 -2.16
CA ILE A 338 7.69 9.83 -2.14
C ILE A 338 8.78 9.03 -1.40
N PHE A 339 10.05 9.40 -1.53
CA PHE A 339 11.15 8.79 -0.76
C PHE A 339 10.90 8.90 0.76
N PHE A 340 10.69 10.10 1.25
CA PHE A 340 10.43 10.32 2.67
C PHE A 340 9.12 9.69 3.12
N LEU A 341 8.11 9.69 2.27
CA LEU A 341 6.85 9.02 2.54
C LEU A 341 7.07 7.52 2.79
N TYR A 342 7.77 6.83 1.90
CA TYR A 342 8.04 5.38 2.03
C TYR A 342 8.95 5.04 3.19
N ILE A 343 9.85 5.93 3.62
CA ILE A 343 10.62 5.77 4.88
C ILE A 343 9.68 5.56 6.08
N THR A 344 8.51 6.22 6.11
CA THR A 344 7.56 6.07 7.22
C THR A 344 6.74 4.78 7.14
N GLY A 345 6.68 4.11 6.00
CA GLY A 345 5.74 3.02 5.73
C GLY A 345 5.74 1.88 6.75
N ALA A 346 6.92 1.46 7.23
CA ALA A 346 7.05 0.41 8.25
C ALA A 346 6.83 0.94 9.69
N ILE A 347 6.96 2.24 9.92
CA ILE A 347 7.00 2.83 11.27
C ILE A 347 5.63 2.78 11.94
N TYR A 348 4.54 2.94 11.20
CA TYR A 348 3.18 2.83 11.74
C TYR A 348 2.94 1.47 12.37
N TRP A 349 3.35 0.41 11.69
CA TRP A 349 3.22 -0.97 12.16
C TRP A 349 4.14 -1.25 13.35
N ALA A 350 5.34 -0.69 13.34
CA ALA A 350 6.27 -0.79 14.45
C ALA A 350 5.69 -0.14 15.72
N ILE A 351 5.09 1.06 15.64
CA ILE A 351 4.42 1.69 16.79
C ILE A 351 3.31 0.81 17.34
N ILE A 352 2.49 0.19 16.47
CA ILE A 352 1.42 -0.70 16.92
C ILE A 352 2.01 -1.89 17.69
N GLN A 353 3.06 -2.50 17.16
CA GLN A 353 3.72 -3.63 17.82
C GLN A 353 4.38 -3.23 19.15
N ASP A 354 4.85 -1.98 19.27
CA ASP A 354 5.50 -1.47 20.47
C ASP A 354 4.51 -1.14 21.62
N VAL A 355 3.23 -0.78 21.29
CA VAL A 355 2.27 -0.27 22.28
C VAL A 355 1.02 -1.12 22.47
N VAL A 356 0.75 -2.06 21.57
CA VAL A 356 -0.45 -2.90 21.59
C VAL A 356 -0.09 -4.32 21.96
N HIS A 357 -0.88 -4.94 22.85
CA HIS A 357 -0.69 -6.35 23.20
C HIS A 357 -0.88 -7.26 21.97
N LYS A 358 -0.08 -8.32 21.84
CA LYS A 358 -0.01 -9.21 20.66
C LYS A 358 -1.37 -9.71 20.20
N SER A 359 -2.29 -10.03 21.13
CA SER A 359 -3.66 -10.51 20.81
C SER A 359 -4.56 -9.46 20.16
N ARG A 360 -4.21 -8.17 20.17
CA ARG A 360 -5.02 -7.04 19.67
C ARG A 360 -4.39 -6.31 18.50
N VAL A 361 -3.15 -6.63 18.14
CA VAL A 361 -2.41 -6.00 17.03
C VAL A 361 -3.19 -6.08 15.72
N GLY A 362 -3.82 -7.22 15.41
CA GLY A 362 -4.59 -7.38 14.18
C GLY A 362 -5.79 -6.42 14.09
N GLY A 363 -6.58 -6.31 15.16
CA GLY A 363 -7.75 -5.41 15.19
C GLY A 363 -7.37 -3.93 15.10
N ILE A 364 -6.30 -3.52 15.79
CA ILE A 364 -5.79 -2.14 15.74
C ILE A 364 -5.18 -1.83 14.38
N SER A 365 -4.42 -2.76 13.79
CA SER A 365 -3.89 -2.61 12.42
C SER A 365 -5.01 -2.45 11.40
N GLY A 366 -6.09 -3.24 11.53
CA GLY A 366 -7.28 -3.12 10.68
C GLY A 366 -7.96 -1.75 10.80
N PHE A 367 -8.09 -1.21 12.03
CA PHE A 367 -8.61 0.13 12.25
C PHE A 367 -7.75 1.21 11.57
N ILE A 368 -6.43 1.17 11.78
CA ILE A 368 -5.50 2.13 11.15
C ILE A 368 -5.56 2.02 9.63
N HIS A 369 -5.66 0.81 9.09
CA HIS A 369 -5.80 0.59 7.65
C HIS A 369 -7.12 1.15 7.10
N LEU A 370 -8.22 1.01 7.85
CA LEU A 370 -9.51 1.59 7.50
C LEU A 370 -9.43 3.12 7.40
N ILE A 371 -8.89 3.78 8.44
CA ILE A 371 -8.71 5.24 8.45
C ILE A 371 -7.81 5.69 7.30
N GLY A 372 -6.70 4.96 7.07
CA GLY A 372 -5.82 5.22 5.92
C GLY A 372 -6.53 5.11 4.57
N SER A 373 -7.42 4.14 4.40
CA SER A 373 -8.18 3.94 3.16
C SER A 373 -9.16 5.07 2.86
N LEU A 374 -9.67 5.77 3.89
CA LEU A 374 -10.53 6.94 3.70
C LEU A 374 -9.83 8.07 2.93
N SER A 375 -8.51 8.21 3.07
CA SER A 375 -7.76 9.20 2.29
C SER A 375 -7.77 8.90 0.79
N GLY A 376 -7.88 7.62 0.41
CA GLY A 376 -8.03 7.20 -0.98
C GLY A 376 -9.39 7.58 -1.58
N ILE A 377 -10.42 7.76 -0.75
CA ILE A 377 -11.70 8.33 -1.19
C ILE A 377 -11.57 9.84 -1.29
N VAL A 378 -11.13 10.49 -0.20
CA VAL A 378 -11.13 11.95 -0.07
C VAL A 378 -10.11 12.61 -1.01
N GLY A 379 -8.87 12.09 -1.05
CA GLY A 379 -7.77 12.73 -1.79
C GLY A 379 -8.04 12.90 -3.29
N PRO A 380 -8.37 11.83 -4.03
CA PRO A 380 -8.66 11.94 -5.45
C PRO A 380 -9.91 12.79 -5.76
N ILE A 381 -10.98 12.68 -4.96
CA ILE A 381 -12.22 13.46 -5.15
C ILE A 381 -11.94 14.95 -4.96
N VAL A 382 -11.30 15.33 -3.86
CA VAL A 382 -11.00 16.74 -3.57
C VAL A 382 -10.04 17.31 -4.62
N THR A 383 -9.06 16.53 -5.06
CA THR A 383 -8.15 16.96 -6.14
C THR A 383 -8.91 17.17 -7.44
N GLY A 384 -9.78 16.22 -7.83
CA GLY A 384 -10.60 16.35 -9.04
C GLY A 384 -11.49 17.59 -9.03
N TYR A 385 -12.12 17.87 -7.87
CA TYR A 385 -12.92 19.07 -7.67
C TYR A 385 -12.08 20.35 -7.83
N ILE A 386 -10.91 20.42 -7.18
CA ILE A 386 -10.01 21.58 -7.28
C ILE A 386 -9.59 21.80 -8.74
N VAL A 387 -9.12 20.75 -9.43
CA VAL A 387 -8.64 20.85 -10.81
C VAL A 387 -9.76 21.24 -11.75
N HIS A 388 -10.97 20.70 -11.59
CA HIS A 388 -12.13 21.05 -12.41
C HIS A 388 -12.50 22.53 -12.30
N HIS A 389 -12.49 23.10 -11.09
CA HIS A 389 -12.93 24.48 -10.86
C HIS A 389 -11.81 25.54 -11.08
N THR A 390 -10.55 25.16 -10.88
CA THR A 390 -9.41 26.09 -10.98
C THR A 390 -8.62 25.95 -12.27
N GLY A 391 -8.74 24.82 -12.97
CA GLY A 391 -7.91 24.46 -14.13
C GLY A 391 -6.44 24.19 -13.77
N LYS A 392 -6.08 24.11 -12.46
CA LYS A 392 -4.69 24.00 -11.97
C LYS A 392 -4.57 23.00 -10.85
N PHE A 393 -3.37 22.43 -10.72
CA PHE A 393 -3.03 21.48 -9.66
C PHE A 393 -2.43 22.12 -8.40
N ASP A 394 -1.95 23.37 -8.47
CA ASP A 394 -1.17 24.04 -7.42
C ASP A 394 -1.81 23.90 -6.03
N SER A 395 -3.10 24.25 -5.93
CA SER A 395 -3.86 24.19 -4.68
C SER A 395 -4.00 22.75 -4.15
N ALA A 396 -4.10 21.75 -5.02
CA ALA A 396 -4.18 20.34 -4.63
C ALA A 396 -2.84 19.85 -4.06
N PHE A 397 -1.72 20.26 -4.63
CA PHE A 397 -0.38 19.98 -4.10
C PHE A 397 -0.16 20.63 -2.73
N VAL A 398 -0.54 21.91 -2.57
CA VAL A 398 -0.45 22.63 -1.29
C VAL A 398 -1.33 21.97 -0.23
N LEU A 399 -2.56 21.56 -0.59
CA LEU A 399 -3.45 20.84 0.32
C LEU A 399 -2.86 19.51 0.78
N ALA A 400 -2.29 18.72 -0.14
CA ALA A 400 -1.63 17.46 0.20
C ALA A 400 -0.46 17.69 1.17
N GLY A 401 0.33 18.71 0.96
CA GLY A 401 1.39 19.14 1.86
C GLY A 401 0.85 19.58 3.23
N ALA A 402 -0.21 20.38 3.28
CA ALA A 402 -0.82 20.84 4.52
C ALA A 402 -1.37 19.68 5.36
N VAL A 403 -2.04 18.71 4.71
CA VAL A 403 -2.55 17.49 5.39
C VAL A 403 -1.39 16.70 6.01
N ALA A 404 -0.29 16.50 5.29
CA ALA A 404 0.87 15.77 5.82
C ALA A 404 1.58 16.53 6.93
N ALA A 405 1.72 17.85 6.82
CA ALA A 405 2.29 18.70 7.88
C ALA A 405 1.44 18.61 9.15
N LEU A 406 0.11 18.64 9.04
CA LEU A 406 -0.80 18.47 10.17
C LEU A 406 -0.58 17.10 10.85
N GLY A 407 -0.43 16.03 10.07
CA GLY A 407 -0.10 14.70 10.61
C GLY A 407 1.21 14.70 11.39
N ALA A 408 2.26 15.31 10.85
CA ALA A 408 3.56 15.41 11.52
C ALA A 408 3.47 16.21 12.82
N VAL A 409 2.76 17.35 12.82
CA VAL A 409 2.54 18.19 14.02
C VAL A 409 1.81 17.42 15.12
N LEU A 410 0.73 16.72 14.77
CA LEU A 410 -0.02 15.91 15.74
C LEU A 410 0.84 14.78 16.33
N VAL A 411 1.62 14.08 15.49
CA VAL A 411 2.59 13.06 15.96
C VAL A 411 3.59 13.68 16.92
N PHE A 412 4.11 14.87 16.60
CA PHE A 412 5.09 15.56 17.45
C PHE A 412 4.54 15.86 18.85
N PHE A 413 3.32 16.34 18.98
CA PHE A 413 2.76 16.72 20.29
C PHE A 413 2.18 15.53 21.07
N VAL A 414 1.59 14.55 20.40
CA VAL A 414 0.84 13.47 21.06
C VAL A 414 1.73 12.29 21.43
N ILE A 415 2.68 11.88 20.57
CA ILE A 415 3.58 10.77 20.92
C ILE A 415 4.64 11.28 21.90
N LYS A 416 4.41 10.99 23.18
CA LYS A 416 5.36 11.29 24.26
C LYS A 416 6.12 10.02 24.62
N SER A 417 7.46 10.11 24.72
CA SER A 417 8.24 9.03 25.34
C SER A 417 7.82 8.89 26.80
N PRO A 418 7.57 7.66 27.30
CA PRO A 418 7.36 7.45 28.73
C PRO A 418 8.51 8.12 29.49
N LYS A 419 8.20 8.88 30.54
CA LYS A 419 9.21 9.34 31.50
C LYS A 419 9.92 8.09 31.99
N THR A 420 11.22 8.02 31.84
CA THR A 420 12.05 6.91 32.31
C THR A 420 11.74 6.68 33.80
N GLN A 421 10.98 5.62 34.12
CA GLN A 421 11.03 5.12 35.48
C GLN A 421 12.43 4.54 35.67
N ASN A 422 13.30 5.31 36.29
CA ASN A 422 14.53 4.79 36.85
C ASN A 422 14.15 3.74 37.93
N LYS A 423 13.89 2.51 37.49
CA LYS A 423 14.10 1.37 38.38
C LYS A 423 15.61 1.20 38.43
N ALA A 424 16.23 1.85 39.45
CA ALA A 424 17.52 1.44 39.94
C ALA A 424 17.44 -0.08 40.17
N VAL A 425 18.18 -0.83 39.39
CA VAL A 425 18.53 -2.20 39.68
C VAL A 425 19.54 -2.05 40.83
N SER A 426 19.05 -2.10 42.05
CA SER A 426 19.89 -2.40 43.20
C SER A 426 20.27 -3.88 43.10
N VAL A 427 21.55 -4.08 42.97
CA VAL A 427 22.42 -5.25 43.09
C VAL A 427 21.79 -6.47 43.77
#